data_4aaa5512780114462125b70df153d626
#
_entry.id   4aaa5512780114462125b70df153d626
#
_cell.length_a   1.000
_cell.length_b   1.000
_cell.length_c   1.000
_cell.angle_alpha   90.00
_cell.angle_beta   90.00
_cell.angle_gamma   90.00
#
_symmetry.space_group_name_H-M   'P 1'
#
loop_
_entity.id
_entity.type
_entity.pdbx_description
1 polymer ?
#
loop_
_entity_poly.entity_id
_entity_poly.type
_entity_poly.pdbx_seq_one_letter_code
_entity_poly.pdbx_strand_id
1 'polypeptide(L)'
;MVASVLVGMLCAHLLCFSVMFLLISRRLPGNRMGMDYFAVGNLLLALAYILQLTEGGPAWSIMSVLNHSLTLASPIAYWLGAMRFFGHSVRLWRPLIIFCVSYGGMQVIAQWYVVPVMPAARYAMLAATATLLFFVMTITVLYGVRTFARKLYGEMIFFAFLIGGICVLNALKFLRILDGGLDALHMDSHFQMIFYIYMSTLATIVPPSIVWLVLRRLTDELRNMAARDPLTELFNRRGLLDALQLYFSTRKATPAYLLLMDIDHFKLINDTYGHKAGDIVICHVADVLRSTVRGGDLTGRIGGEEFVAICLETNEAGTRQLAERLRSAIENHGITIAGLDLPLRCSVTIGVSPAFYGVNGLEQALHLADSALYKGKAAGRNRVEIA
;
A
#
# COMPACT_ATOMS: atom_id res chain seq x y z
N MET A 1 18.77 -26.65 -26.26
CA MET A 1 17.37 -27.11 -26.10
C MET A 1 16.73 -26.68 -24.80
N VAL A 2 17.34 -26.92 -23.62
CA VAL A 2 16.78 -26.52 -22.31
C VAL A 2 16.60 -25.00 -22.21
N ALA A 3 17.59 -24.20 -22.61
CA ALA A 3 17.53 -22.75 -22.58
C ALA A 3 16.39 -22.18 -23.43
N SER A 4 16.17 -22.74 -24.63
CA SER A 4 15.08 -22.29 -25.52
C SER A 4 13.70 -22.58 -24.93
N VAL A 5 13.53 -23.71 -24.23
CA VAL A 5 12.29 -24.06 -23.51
C VAL A 5 12.05 -23.08 -22.37
N LEU A 6 13.07 -22.78 -21.56
CA LEU A 6 12.98 -21.80 -20.46
C LEU A 6 12.58 -20.41 -20.97
N VAL A 7 13.19 -19.95 -22.05
CA VAL A 7 12.85 -18.66 -22.67
C VAL A 7 11.43 -18.68 -23.24
N GLY A 8 11.00 -19.78 -23.87
CA GLY A 8 9.64 -19.94 -24.36
C GLY A 8 8.59 -19.88 -23.23
N MET A 9 8.85 -20.55 -22.11
CA MET A 9 8.01 -20.45 -20.91
C MET A 9 7.96 -19.02 -20.35
N LEU A 10 9.12 -18.35 -20.30
CA LEU A 10 9.21 -16.95 -19.89
C LEU A 10 8.36 -16.04 -20.76
N CYS A 11 8.44 -16.20 -22.10
CA CYS A 11 7.60 -15.43 -23.02
C CYS A 11 6.11 -15.67 -22.79
N ALA A 12 5.68 -16.92 -22.57
CA ALA A 12 4.29 -17.25 -22.28
C ALA A 12 3.79 -16.57 -20.99
N HIS A 13 4.58 -16.61 -19.90
CA HIS A 13 4.26 -15.92 -18.65
C HIS A 13 4.13 -14.40 -18.87
N LEU A 14 5.11 -13.78 -19.52
CA LEU A 14 5.11 -12.33 -19.77
C LEU A 14 3.89 -11.88 -20.59
N LEU A 15 3.53 -12.62 -21.65
CA LEU A 15 2.34 -12.32 -22.47
C LEU A 15 1.06 -12.47 -21.67
N CYS A 16 0.92 -13.58 -20.92
CA CYS A 16 -0.24 -13.83 -20.09
C CYS A 16 -0.45 -12.69 -19.06
N PHE A 17 0.61 -12.33 -18.32
CA PHE A 17 0.54 -11.24 -17.34
C PHE A 17 0.42 -9.85 -17.99
N SER A 18 0.91 -9.65 -19.19
CA SER A 18 0.67 -8.41 -19.96
C SER A 18 -0.83 -8.21 -20.21
N VAL A 19 -1.51 -9.26 -20.71
CA VAL A 19 -2.96 -9.23 -20.92
C VAL A 19 -3.70 -9.01 -19.61
N MET A 20 -3.33 -9.72 -18.55
CA MET A 20 -3.94 -9.58 -17.23
C MET A 20 -3.83 -8.14 -16.70
N PHE A 21 -2.64 -7.52 -16.74
CA PHE A 21 -2.45 -6.15 -16.29
C PHE A 21 -3.24 -5.14 -17.14
N LEU A 22 -3.34 -5.38 -18.45
CA LEU A 22 -4.14 -4.54 -19.34
C LEU A 22 -5.63 -4.62 -19.00
N LEU A 23 -6.16 -5.82 -18.72
CA LEU A 23 -7.56 -6.02 -18.31
C LEU A 23 -7.84 -5.34 -16.95
N ILE A 24 -6.94 -5.49 -15.97
CA ILE A 24 -7.05 -4.81 -14.69
C ILE A 24 -7.02 -3.28 -14.88
N SER A 25 -6.08 -2.77 -15.67
CA SER A 25 -5.95 -1.35 -15.97
C SER A 25 -7.23 -0.73 -16.55
N ARG A 26 -7.95 -1.47 -17.40
CA ARG A 26 -9.23 -1.02 -17.99
C ARG A 26 -10.38 -0.95 -16.99
N ARG A 27 -10.30 -1.70 -15.88
CA ARG A 27 -11.34 -1.74 -14.84
C ARG A 27 -11.09 -0.77 -13.69
N LEU A 28 -9.86 -0.29 -13.53
CA LEU A 28 -9.51 0.68 -12.50
C LEU A 28 -9.92 2.09 -12.91
N PRO A 29 -10.82 2.77 -12.18
CA PRO A 29 -11.21 4.15 -12.47
C PRO A 29 -10.07 5.13 -12.15
N GLY A 30 -9.91 6.17 -12.94
CA GLY A 30 -8.99 7.28 -12.69
C GLY A 30 -7.51 6.91 -12.82
N ASN A 31 -6.80 6.89 -11.72
CA ASN A 31 -5.38 6.54 -11.70
C ASN A 31 -5.21 5.02 -11.78
N ARG A 32 -4.88 4.51 -12.95
CA ARG A 32 -4.73 3.07 -13.27
C ARG A 32 -3.64 2.36 -12.46
N MET A 33 -3.15 2.95 -11.37
CA MET A 33 -2.12 2.43 -10.46
C MET A 33 -0.88 1.86 -11.18
N GLY A 34 -0.58 2.36 -12.39
CA GLY A 34 0.56 1.90 -13.19
C GLY A 34 0.40 0.56 -13.90
N MET A 35 -0.79 -0.08 -13.84
CA MET A 35 -1.04 -1.40 -14.46
C MET A 35 -0.85 -1.38 -15.98
N ASP A 36 -1.16 -0.28 -16.64
CA ASP A 36 -0.92 -0.05 -18.06
C ASP A 36 0.58 -0.10 -18.41
N TYR A 37 1.43 0.47 -17.54
CA TYR A 37 2.89 0.43 -17.73
C TYR A 37 3.49 -0.94 -17.46
N PHE A 38 3.00 -1.66 -16.44
CA PHE A 38 3.40 -3.05 -16.20
C PHE A 38 2.99 -3.96 -17.36
N ALA A 39 1.80 -3.74 -17.96
CA ALA A 39 1.39 -4.46 -19.16
C ALA A 39 2.33 -4.21 -20.32
N VAL A 40 2.66 -2.94 -20.58
CA VAL A 40 3.62 -2.55 -21.64
C VAL A 40 5.00 -3.15 -21.38
N GLY A 41 5.51 -3.08 -20.14
CA GLY A 41 6.80 -3.65 -19.76
C GLY A 41 6.89 -5.15 -20.05
N ASN A 42 5.86 -5.92 -19.67
CA ASN A 42 5.79 -7.35 -19.95
C ASN A 42 5.73 -7.63 -21.45
N LEU A 43 4.95 -6.86 -22.20
CA LEU A 43 4.85 -7.03 -23.65
C LEU A 43 6.19 -6.75 -24.35
N LEU A 44 6.85 -5.64 -24.00
CA LEU A 44 8.16 -5.28 -24.57
C LEU A 44 9.21 -6.36 -24.30
N LEU A 45 9.24 -6.89 -23.06
CA LEU A 45 10.18 -7.94 -22.70
C LEU A 45 9.87 -9.28 -23.38
N ALA A 46 8.59 -9.64 -23.52
CA ALA A 46 8.19 -10.82 -24.26
C ALA A 46 8.60 -10.75 -25.73
N LEU A 47 8.35 -9.61 -26.38
CA LEU A 47 8.76 -9.38 -27.77
C LEU A 47 10.28 -9.45 -27.92
N ALA A 48 11.04 -8.88 -26.99
CA ALA A 48 12.50 -8.96 -26.99
C ALA A 48 12.98 -10.42 -26.95
N TYR A 49 12.44 -11.24 -26.06
CA TYR A 49 12.82 -12.66 -25.96
C TYR A 49 12.35 -13.49 -27.16
N ILE A 50 11.20 -13.17 -27.76
CA ILE A 50 10.77 -13.81 -29.02
C ILE A 50 11.75 -13.51 -30.13
N LEU A 51 12.18 -12.25 -30.28
CA LEU A 51 13.20 -11.88 -31.25
C LEU A 51 14.53 -12.61 -30.98
N GLN A 52 14.94 -12.72 -29.71
CA GLN A 52 16.14 -13.47 -29.34
C GLN A 52 16.08 -14.94 -29.72
N LEU A 53 14.92 -15.60 -29.65
CA LEU A 53 14.76 -16.99 -30.08
C LEU A 53 14.82 -17.16 -31.61
N THR A 54 14.46 -16.14 -32.35
CA THR A 54 14.48 -16.15 -33.84
C THR A 54 15.83 -15.73 -34.42
N GLU A 55 16.69 -15.10 -33.62
CA GLU A 55 18.05 -14.72 -34.05
C GLU A 55 18.98 -15.93 -34.08
N GLY A 56 19.67 -16.12 -35.20
CA GLY A 56 20.58 -17.26 -35.43
C GLY A 56 21.96 -17.12 -34.80
N GLY A 57 22.20 -16.15 -33.91
CA GLY A 57 23.50 -15.96 -33.26
C GLY A 57 23.85 -14.49 -32.97
N PRO A 58 25.06 -14.19 -32.46
CA PRO A 58 25.45 -12.85 -32.01
C PRO A 58 25.81 -11.89 -33.17
N ALA A 59 25.51 -12.25 -34.41
CA ALA A 59 25.75 -11.41 -35.56
C ALA A 59 24.90 -10.13 -35.52
N TRP A 60 25.46 -9.05 -36.11
CA TRP A 60 24.71 -7.80 -36.22
C TRP A 60 23.50 -7.95 -37.15
N SER A 61 22.34 -7.52 -36.69
CA SER A 61 21.14 -7.42 -37.49
C SER A 61 20.27 -6.27 -36.95
N ILE A 62 19.36 -5.75 -37.76
CA ILE A 62 18.36 -4.78 -37.30
C ILE A 62 17.50 -5.41 -36.18
N MET A 63 17.24 -6.71 -36.30
CA MET A 63 16.49 -7.44 -35.24
C MET A 63 17.25 -7.47 -33.93
N SER A 64 18.59 -7.60 -33.92
CA SER A 64 19.37 -7.54 -32.67
C SER A 64 19.36 -6.14 -32.06
N VAL A 65 19.35 -5.08 -32.82
CA VAL A 65 19.21 -3.70 -32.34
C VAL A 65 17.83 -3.52 -31.72
N LEU A 66 16.79 -4.02 -32.38
CA LEU A 66 15.40 -3.97 -31.88
C LEU A 66 15.25 -4.78 -30.58
N ASN A 67 15.77 -6.01 -30.55
CA ASN A 67 15.80 -6.85 -29.37
C ASN A 67 16.42 -6.13 -28.16
N HIS A 68 17.64 -5.61 -28.31
CA HIS A 68 18.34 -4.87 -27.25
C HIS A 68 17.55 -3.64 -26.77
N SER A 69 16.96 -2.89 -27.71
CA SER A 69 16.17 -1.71 -27.39
C SER A 69 14.89 -2.07 -26.60
N LEU A 70 14.18 -3.13 -27.00
CA LEU A 70 12.99 -3.61 -26.31
C LEU A 70 13.33 -4.19 -24.93
N THR A 71 14.44 -4.93 -24.82
CA THR A 71 14.93 -5.46 -23.54
C THR A 71 15.13 -4.37 -22.50
N LEU A 72 15.70 -3.22 -22.90
CA LEU A 72 15.94 -2.09 -21.98
C LEU A 72 14.74 -1.15 -21.83
N ALA A 73 13.83 -1.12 -22.79
CA ALA A 73 12.57 -0.39 -22.65
C ALA A 73 11.66 -0.98 -21.58
N SER A 74 11.73 -2.31 -21.38
CA SER A 74 10.93 -3.01 -20.38
C SER A 74 11.17 -2.55 -18.92
N PRO A 75 12.41 -2.53 -18.37
CA PRO A 75 12.65 -2.01 -17.01
C PRO A 75 12.29 -0.53 -16.87
N ILE A 76 12.40 0.28 -17.93
CA ILE A 76 11.89 1.66 -17.90
C ILE A 76 10.37 1.65 -17.72
N ALA A 77 9.63 0.87 -18.50
CA ALA A 77 8.18 0.76 -18.35
C ALA A 77 7.80 0.29 -16.94
N TYR A 78 8.50 -0.67 -16.35
CA TYR A 78 8.26 -1.11 -14.97
C TYR A 78 8.55 -0.01 -13.97
N TRP A 79 9.65 0.73 -14.11
CA TRP A 79 9.97 1.87 -13.25
C TRP A 79 8.87 2.94 -13.29
N LEU A 80 8.34 3.22 -14.49
CA LEU A 80 7.26 4.16 -14.71
C LEU A 80 5.94 3.67 -14.05
N GLY A 81 5.67 2.38 -14.14
CA GLY A 81 4.56 1.73 -13.44
C GLY A 81 4.68 1.87 -11.93
N ALA A 82 5.86 1.63 -11.38
CA ALA A 82 6.15 1.79 -9.96
C ALA A 82 5.97 3.25 -9.50
N MET A 83 6.50 4.24 -10.24
CA MET A 83 6.32 5.66 -9.94
C MET A 83 4.83 6.03 -9.90
N ARG A 84 4.03 5.53 -10.83
CA ARG A 84 2.59 5.77 -10.86
C ARG A 84 1.85 5.06 -9.74
N PHE A 85 2.27 3.86 -9.37
CA PHE A 85 1.77 3.15 -8.20
C PHE A 85 2.00 3.95 -6.91
N PHE A 86 3.15 4.62 -6.77
CA PHE A 86 3.46 5.52 -5.66
C PHE A 86 2.78 6.90 -5.75
N GLY A 87 1.87 7.13 -6.71
CA GLY A 87 1.10 8.37 -6.83
C GLY A 87 1.81 9.52 -7.52
N HIS A 88 2.99 9.29 -8.11
CA HIS A 88 3.67 10.32 -8.88
C HIS A 88 3.03 10.49 -10.26
N SER A 89 2.72 11.74 -10.64
CA SER A 89 2.21 12.05 -11.97
C SER A 89 3.37 12.12 -12.97
N VAL A 90 3.49 11.13 -13.83
CA VAL A 90 4.55 11.12 -14.83
C VAL A 90 3.94 10.89 -16.22
N ARG A 91 4.20 11.80 -17.16
CA ARG A 91 3.85 11.64 -18.58
C ARG A 91 5.02 10.93 -19.26
N LEU A 92 4.91 9.62 -19.48
CA LEU A 92 6.08 8.75 -19.54
C LEU A 92 6.28 7.99 -20.84
N TRP A 93 5.34 8.02 -21.77
CA TRP A 93 5.59 7.42 -23.09
C TRP A 93 6.70 8.17 -23.87
N ARG A 94 6.87 9.49 -23.67
CA ARG A 94 7.92 10.28 -24.32
C ARG A 94 9.34 9.86 -23.94
N PRO A 95 9.72 9.78 -22.64
CA PRO A 95 11.02 9.25 -22.23
C PRO A 95 11.29 7.84 -22.76
N LEU A 96 10.27 6.98 -22.80
CA LEU A 96 10.42 5.62 -23.32
C LEU A 96 10.79 5.60 -24.81
N ILE A 97 10.09 6.38 -25.63
CA ILE A 97 10.39 6.50 -27.06
C ILE A 97 11.79 7.12 -27.27
N ILE A 98 12.08 8.24 -26.59
CA ILE A 98 13.39 8.90 -26.68
C ILE A 98 14.50 7.92 -26.31
N PHE A 99 14.33 7.14 -25.24
CA PHE A 99 15.29 6.12 -24.84
C PHE A 99 15.47 5.05 -25.92
N CYS A 100 14.38 4.47 -26.47
CA CYS A 100 14.46 3.45 -27.51
C CYS A 100 15.20 3.95 -28.76
N VAL A 101 14.90 5.17 -29.20
CA VAL A 101 15.53 5.79 -30.37
C VAL A 101 17.01 6.09 -30.10
N SER A 102 17.32 6.71 -28.97
CA SER A 102 18.68 7.05 -28.58
C SER A 102 19.55 5.80 -28.41
N TYR A 103 19.06 4.82 -27.67
CA TYR A 103 19.78 3.57 -27.43
C TYR A 103 19.95 2.77 -28.75
N GLY A 104 18.88 2.67 -29.55
CA GLY A 104 18.96 2.05 -30.90
C GLY A 104 20.00 2.73 -31.80
N GLY A 105 20.00 4.07 -31.83
CA GLY A 105 21.00 4.84 -32.55
C GLY A 105 22.42 4.57 -32.06
N MET A 106 22.64 4.53 -30.75
CA MET A 106 23.92 4.18 -30.13
C MET A 106 24.38 2.75 -30.50
N GLN A 107 23.46 1.79 -30.59
CA GLN A 107 23.76 0.42 -31.04
C GLN A 107 24.23 0.37 -32.50
N VAL A 108 23.64 1.19 -33.36
CA VAL A 108 24.07 1.32 -34.76
C VAL A 108 25.47 1.96 -34.84
N ILE A 109 25.69 3.06 -34.10
CA ILE A 109 27.01 3.72 -34.05
C ILE A 109 28.07 2.74 -33.50
N ALA A 110 27.78 2.02 -32.43
CA ALA A 110 28.70 1.05 -31.85
C ALA A 110 29.09 -0.05 -32.85
N GLN A 111 28.19 -0.48 -33.72
CA GLN A 111 28.48 -1.47 -34.75
C GLN A 111 29.59 -1.01 -35.70
N TRP A 112 29.58 0.25 -36.09
CA TRP A 112 30.54 0.77 -37.11
C TRP A 112 31.88 1.21 -36.50
N TYR A 113 31.90 1.71 -35.27
CA TYR A 113 33.09 2.32 -34.67
C TYR A 113 33.70 1.50 -33.51
N VAL A 114 32.90 0.73 -32.76
CA VAL A 114 33.36 0.04 -31.56
C VAL A 114 33.49 -1.46 -31.74
N VAL A 115 32.59 -2.11 -32.45
CA VAL A 115 32.58 -3.57 -32.65
C VAL A 115 33.82 -4.06 -33.44
N PRO A 116 34.40 -3.33 -34.42
CA PRO A 116 35.64 -3.74 -35.06
C PRO A 116 36.82 -3.92 -34.10
N VAL A 117 36.81 -3.15 -32.96
CA VAL A 117 37.87 -3.22 -31.94
C VAL A 117 37.46 -4.18 -30.82
N MET A 118 36.18 -4.17 -30.44
CA MET A 118 35.61 -5.01 -29.36
C MET A 118 34.32 -5.70 -29.84
N PRO A 119 34.37 -6.93 -30.35
CA PRO A 119 33.24 -7.62 -30.96
C PRO A 119 32.01 -7.74 -30.02
N ALA A 120 32.23 -7.87 -28.71
CA ALA A 120 31.17 -8.00 -27.69
C ALA A 120 30.64 -6.65 -27.15
N ALA A 121 31.12 -5.50 -27.65
CA ALA A 121 30.82 -4.17 -27.08
C ALA A 121 29.32 -3.88 -26.97
N ARG A 122 28.52 -4.26 -27.97
CA ARG A 122 27.07 -4.04 -28.00
C ARG A 122 26.36 -4.77 -26.84
N TYR A 123 26.79 -5.99 -26.54
CA TYR A 123 26.25 -6.79 -25.44
C TYR A 123 26.73 -6.28 -24.07
N ALA A 124 27.98 -5.78 -24.00
CA ALA A 124 28.48 -5.10 -22.81
C ALA A 124 27.67 -3.82 -22.51
N MET A 125 27.38 -3.01 -23.54
CA MET A 125 26.48 -1.85 -23.41
C MET A 125 25.09 -2.26 -22.90
N LEU A 126 24.52 -3.33 -23.44
CA LEU A 126 23.21 -3.85 -22.97
C LEU A 126 23.25 -4.19 -21.47
N ALA A 127 24.26 -4.99 -21.07
CA ALA A 127 24.38 -5.43 -19.67
C ALA A 127 24.65 -4.27 -18.69
N ALA A 128 25.53 -3.31 -19.09
CA ALA A 128 25.82 -2.13 -18.27
C ALA A 128 24.60 -1.23 -18.10
N THR A 129 23.87 -0.97 -19.19
CA THR A 129 22.66 -0.14 -19.15
C THR A 129 21.55 -0.81 -18.34
N ALA A 130 21.36 -2.13 -18.49
CA ALA A 130 20.41 -2.90 -17.69
C ALA A 130 20.76 -2.83 -16.20
N THR A 131 22.04 -2.98 -15.85
CA THR A 131 22.52 -2.85 -14.46
C THR A 131 22.13 -1.50 -13.86
N LEU A 132 22.39 -0.40 -14.59
CA LEU A 132 22.05 0.95 -14.14
C LEU A 132 20.54 1.13 -13.96
N LEU A 133 19.71 0.67 -14.90
CA LEU A 133 18.25 0.79 -14.84
C LEU A 133 17.68 0.02 -13.66
N PHE A 134 18.11 -1.22 -13.43
CA PHE A 134 17.66 -2.02 -12.29
C PHE A 134 18.19 -1.48 -10.97
N PHE A 135 19.37 -0.89 -10.92
CA PHE A 135 19.87 -0.19 -9.73
C PHE A 135 18.99 1.00 -9.37
N VAL A 136 18.69 1.89 -10.34
CA VAL A 136 17.78 3.03 -10.14
C VAL A 136 16.39 2.56 -9.67
N MET A 137 15.87 1.49 -10.25
CA MET A 137 14.58 0.92 -9.88
C MET A 137 14.60 0.39 -8.43
N THR A 138 15.66 -0.32 -8.03
CA THR A 138 15.86 -0.81 -6.65
C THR A 138 15.83 0.35 -5.65
N ILE A 139 16.61 1.40 -5.92
CA ILE A 139 16.65 2.60 -5.06
C ILE A 139 15.28 3.29 -5.00
N THR A 140 14.58 3.40 -6.13
CA THR A 140 13.24 4.00 -6.20
C THR A 140 12.24 3.22 -5.34
N VAL A 141 12.26 1.89 -5.40
CA VAL A 141 11.39 1.04 -4.56
C VAL A 141 11.72 1.21 -3.08
N LEU A 142 13.00 1.19 -2.70
CA LEU A 142 13.45 1.42 -1.32
C LEU A 142 13.10 2.81 -0.80
N TYR A 143 13.18 3.85 -1.63
CA TYR A 143 12.78 5.21 -1.26
C TYR A 143 11.26 5.32 -1.10
N GLY A 144 10.49 4.71 -2.00
CA GLY A 144 9.02 4.67 -1.94
C GLY A 144 8.50 4.03 -0.64
N VAL A 145 9.24 3.06 -0.08
CA VAL A 145 8.95 2.45 1.23
C VAL A 145 8.95 3.49 2.35
N ARG A 146 9.94 4.37 2.37
CA ARG A 146 10.11 5.34 3.46
C ARG A 146 9.06 6.44 3.46
N THR A 147 8.61 6.84 2.27
CA THR A 147 7.76 8.02 2.10
C THR A 147 6.27 7.71 1.98
N PHE A 148 5.90 6.59 1.35
CA PHE A 148 4.52 6.34 0.94
C PHE A 148 3.86 5.11 1.57
N ALA A 149 4.62 4.12 1.97
CA ALA A 149 4.09 2.79 2.25
C ALA A 149 4.61 2.14 3.54
N ARG A 150 4.64 2.86 4.67
CA ARG A 150 5.03 2.27 5.97
C ARG A 150 4.30 0.95 6.29
N LYS A 151 3.04 0.81 5.86
CA LYS A 151 2.25 -0.42 6.03
C LYS A 151 2.65 -1.58 5.10
N LEU A 152 3.44 -1.30 4.03
CA LEU A 152 3.86 -2.26 3.01
C LEU A 152 5.40 -2.49 3.04
N TYR A 153 6.01 -2.22 4.19
CA TYR A 153 7.48 -2.26 4.33
C TYR A 153 8.08 -3.61 3.93
N GLY A 154 7.49 -4.70 4.41
CA GLY A 154 7.99 -6.06 4.14
C GLY A 154 7.92 -6.43 2.66
N GLU A 155 6.78 -6.16 2.03
CA GLU A 155 6.54 -6.44 0.61
C GLU A 155 7.50 -5.64 -0.28
N MET A 156 7.72 -4.37 0.04
CA MET A 156 8.61 -3.52 -0.75
C MET A 156 10.08 -3.92 -0.60
N ILE A 157 10.54 -4.32 0.58
CA ILE A 157 11.90 -4.88 0.76
C ILE A 157 12.06 -6.16 -0.07
N PHE A 158 11.05 -7.03 -0.06
CA PHE A 158 11.07 -8.24 -0.87
C PHE A 158 11.21 -7.91 -2.37
N PHE A 159 10.45 -6.93 -2.89
CA PHE A 159 10.61 -6.48 -4.27
C PHE A 159 11.98 -5.88 -4.55
N ALA A 160 12.49 -5.04 -3.64
CA ALA A 160 13.82 -4.45 -3.78
C ALA A 160 14.91 -5.54 -3.82
N PHE A 161 14.79 -6.60 -3.02
CA PHE A 161 15.68 -7.75 -3.05
C PHE A 161 15.63 -8.49 -4.40
N LEU A 162 14.44 -8.75 -4.93
CA LEU A 162 14.25 -9.40 -6.22
C LEU A 162 14.81 -8.56 -7.37
N ILE A 163 14.56 -7.25 -7.38
CA ILE A 163 15.09 -6.34 -8.40
C ILE A 163 16.60 -6.19 -8.24
N GLY A 164 17.11 -6.13 -7.02
CA GLY A 164 18.55 -6.11 -6.73
C GLY A 164 19.28 -7.35 -7.26
N GLY A 165 18.66 -8.51 -7.17
CA GLY A 165 19.23 -9.75 -7.72
C GLY A 165 19.44 -9.72 -9.22
N ILE A 166 18.46 -9.19 -10.01
CA ILE A 166 18.65 -9.03 -11.45
C ILE A 166 19.69 -7.94 -11.78
N CYS A 167 19.80 -6.90 -10.95
CA CYS A 167 20.85 -5.90 -11.07
C CYS A 167 22.24 -6.55 -10.95
N VAL A 168 22.45 -7.38 -9.91
CA VAL A 168 23.70 -8.13 -9.68
C VAL A 168 24.00 -9.07 -10.85
N LEU A 169 23.00 -9.81 -11.34
CA LEU A 169 23.20 -10.75 -12.47
C LEU A 169 23.58 -10.01 -13.76
N ASN A 170 23.03 -8.83 -14.03
CA ASN A 170 23.45 -8.03 -15.20
C ASN A 170 24.85 -7.44 -15.01
N ALA A 171 25.24 -7.02 -13.81
CA ALA A 171 26.60 -6.59 -13.50
C ALA A 171 27.62 -7.73 -13.71
N LEU A 172 27.29 -8.92 -13.22
CA LEU A 172 28.15 -10.11 -13.45
C LEU A 172 28.21 -10.48 -14.93
N LYS A 173 27.12 -10.37 -15.66
CA LYS A 173 27.07 -10.56 -17.11
C LYS A 173 28.02 -9.59 -17.84
N PHE A 174 27.96 -8.31 -17.45
CA PHE A 174 28.84 -7.28 -17.99
C PHE A 174 30.32 -7.65 -17.77
N LEU A 175 30.72 -8.00 -16.56
CA LEU A 175 32.11 -8.38 -16.24
C LEU A 175 32.55 -9.62 -17.05
N ARG A 176 31.70 -10.64 -17.17
CA ARG A 176 32.02 -11.82 -17.99
C ARG A 176 32.19 -11.53 -19.45
N ILE A 177 31.44 -10.58 -20.01
CA ILE A 177 31.57 -10.15 -21.39
C ILE A 177 32.91 -9.43 -21.61
N LEU A 178 33.39 -8.66 -20.64
CA LEU A 178 34.67 -7.99 -20.69
C LEU A 178 35.84 -8.99 -20.66
N ASP A 179 35.73 -10.07 -19.95
CA ASP A 179 36.76 -11.10 -19.76
C ASP A 179 36.72 -12.15 -20.91
N GLY A 180 35.53 -12.69 -21.18
CA GLY A 180 35.35 -13.83 -22.12
C GLY A 180 34.78 -13.45 -23.50
N GLY A 181 34.53 -12.17 -23.76
CA GLY A 181 34.01 -11.71 -25.07
C GLY A 181 32.66 -12.34 -25.44
N LEU A 182 32.53 -12.76 -26.72
CA LEU A 182 31.32 -13.40 -27.26
C LEU A 182 31.06 -14.80 -26.67
N ASP A 183 32.12 -15.51 -26.24
CA ASP A 183 31.99 -16.85 -25.68
C ASP A 183 31.20 -16.87 -24.36
N ALA A 184 31.24 -15.76 -23.64
CA ALA A 184 30.42 -15.58 -22.43
C ALA A 184 28.89 -15.54 -22.68
N LEU A 185 28.46 -15.39 -23.94
CA LEU A 185 27.08 -15.23 -24.37
C LEU A 185 26.40 -16.53 -24.83
N HIS A 186 27.07 -17.65 -24.77
CA HIS A 186 26.46 -18.94 -25.14
C HIS A 186 25.24 -19.25 -24.31
N MET A 187 24.08 -19.50 -24.95
CA MET A 187 22.81 -19.73 -24.28
C MET A 187 22.83 -20.94 -23.31
N ASP A 188 23.61 -21.95 -23.61
CA ASP A 188 23.73 -23.19 -22.79
C ASP A 188 24.82 -23.07 -21.70
N SER A 189 25.45 -21.90 -21.52
CA SER A 189 26.38 -21.70 -20.40
C SER A 189 25.63 -21.75 -19.04
N HIS A 190 26.27 -22.29 -18.00
CA HIS A 190 25.69 -22.37 -16.66
C HIS A 190 25.22 -21.00 -16.14
N PHE A 191 25.97 -19.94 -16.44
CA PHE A 191 25.59 -18.58 -16.03
C PHE A 191 24.30 -18.12 -16.72
N GLN A 192 24.19 -18.36 -18.04
CA GLN A 192 23.03 -17.94 -18.81
C GLN A 192 21.78 -18.74 -18.41
N MET A 193 21.94 -20.01 -18.07
CA MET A 193 20.85 -20.83 -17.50
C MET A 193 20.36 -20.28 -16.15
N ILE A 194 21.28 -19.94 -15.23
CA ILE A 194 20.91 -19.29 -13.96
C ILE A 194 20.18 -17.97 -14.21
N PHE A 195 20.65 -17.18 -15.16
CA PHE A 195 20.01 -15.91 -15.55
C PHE A 195 18.57 -16.13 -16.03
N TYR A 196 18.31 -17.09 -16.91
CA TYR A 196 16.97 -17.39 -17.42
C TYR A 196 16.05 -18.00 -16.35
N ILE A 197 16.58 -18.86 -15.48
CA ILE A 197 15.82 -19.39 -14.33
C ILE A 197 15.39 -18.25 -13.42
N TYR A 198 16.32 -17.33 -13.11
CA TYR A 198 16.02 -16.18 -12.29
C TYR A 198 14.95 -15.27 -12.93
N MET A 199 15.09 -14.96 -14.22
CA MET A 199 14.10 -14.17 -14.97
C MET A 199 12.73 -14.84 -15.02
N SER A 200 12.68 -16.16 -15.20
CA SER A 200 11.43 -16.93 -15.19
C SER A 200 10.78 -16.92 -13.82
N THR A 201 11.57 -17.03 -12.75
CA THR A 201 11.09 -16.90 -11.36
C THR A 201 10.50 -15.51 -11.10
N LEU A 202 11.20 -14.45 -11.55
CA LEU A 202 10.67 -13.09 -11.44
C LEU A 202 9.35 -12.91 -12.20
N ALA A 203 9.28 -13.40 -13.44
CA ALA A 203 8.08 -13.33 -14.27
C ALA A 203 6.88 -14.09 -13.66
N THR A 204 7.13 -15.07 -12.81
CA THR A 204 6.10 -15.85 -12.11
C THR A 204 5.68 -15.20 -10.80
N ILE A 205 6.61 -14.64 -10.02
CA ILE A 205 6.34 -14.13 -8.67
C ILE A 205 5.88 -12.67 -8.67
N VAL A 206 6.55 -11.80 -9.44
CA VAL A 206 6.33 -10.34 -9.38
C VAL A 206 4.90 -9.94 -9.81
N PRO A 207 4.34 -10.41 -10.93
CA PRO A 207 3.03 -9.97 -11.36
C PRO A 207 1.89 -10.29 -10.38
N PRO A 208 1.74 -11.52 -9.85
CA PRO A 208 0.73 -11.81 -8.83
C PRO A 208 0.92 -10.98 -7.56
N SER A 209 2.17 -10.73 -7.16
CA SER A 209 2.47 -9.89 -6.00
C SER A 209 2.06 -8.43 -6.21
N ILE A 210 2.22 -7.87 -7.40
CA ILE A 210 1.72 -6.53 -7.75
C ILE A 210 0.18 -6.51 -7.70
N VAL A 211 -0.50 -7.52 -8.22
CA VAL A 211 -1.97 -7.64 -8.14
C VAL A 211 -2.42 -7.68 -6.68
N TRP A 212 -1.74 -8.45 -5.84
CA TRP A 212 -2.00 -8.50 -4.40
C TRP A 212 -1.89 -7.12 -3.74
N LEU A 213 -0.83 -6.35 -4.06
CA LEU A 213 -0.67 -4.98 -3.54
C LEU A 213 -1.80 -4.05 -3.97
N VAL A 214 -2.24 -4.15 -5.23
CA VAL A 214 -3.38 -3.36 -5.74
C VAL A 214 -4.67 -3.74 -5.02
N LEU A 215 -4.96 -5.02 -4.87
CA LEU A 215 -6.15 -5.51 -4.16
C LEU A 215 -6.15 -5.05 -2.70
N ARG A 216 -5.02 -5.15 -2.01
CA ARG A 216 -4.86 -4.67 -0.64
C ARG A 216 -5.14 -3.17 -0.54
N ARG A 217 -4.59 -2.37 -1.44
CA ARG A 217 -4.83 -0.91 -1.48
C ARG A 217 -6.29 -0.58 -1.73
N LEU A 218 -6.94 -1.24 -2.69
CA LEU A 218 -8.37 -1.05 -2.96
C LEU A 218 -9.24 -1.46 -1.77
N THR A 219 -8.90 -2.55 -1.09
CA THR A 219 -9.60 -2.99 0.13
C THR A 219 -9.45 -1.96 1.25
N ASP A 220 -8.25 -1.38 1.44
CA ASP A 220 -8.03 -0.32 2.42
C ASP A 220 -8.78 0.97 2.04
N GLU A 221 -8.84 1.32 0.75
CA GLU A 221 -9.64 2.45 0.27
C GLU A 221 -11.15 2.22 0.53
N LEU A 222 -11.68 1.02 0.26
CA LEU A 222 -13.07 0.66 0.56
C LEU A 222 -13.37 0.70 2.06
N ARG A 223 -12.48 0.16 2.89
CA ARG A 223 -12.61 0.26 4.36
C ARG A 223 -12.61 1.71 4.84
N ASN A 224 -11.78 2.55 4.23
CA ASN A 224 -11.74 3.98 4.55
C ASN A 224 -12.98 4.74 4.05
N MET A 225 -13.70 4.23 3.04
CA MET A 225 -14.97 4.80 2.59
C MET A 225 -16.15 4.42 3.47
N ALA A 226 -16.06 3.35 4.23
CA ALA A 226 -17.09 2.98 5.20
C ALA A 226 -17.23 4.10 6.23
N ALA A 227 -18.45 4.57 6.49
CA ALA A 227 -18.73 5.58 7.50
C ALA A 227 -18.87 5.00 8.92
N ARG A 228 -18.96 3.68 9.03
CA ARG A 228 -19.22 2.96 10.29
C ARG A 228 -18.07 2.01 10.64
N ASP A 229 -17.88 1.81 11.93
CA ASP A 229 -16.99 0.79 12.49
C ASP A 229 -17.61 -0.60 12.29
N PRO A 230 -16.90 -1.58 11.71
CA PRO A 230 -17.48 -2.88 11.37
C PRO A 230 -17.81 -3.77 12.57
N LEU A 231 -17.22 -3.51 13.76
CA LEU A 231 -17.47 -4.29 14.97
C LEU A 231 -18.68 -3.75 15.72
N THR A 232 -18.80 -2.42 15.81
CA THR A 232 -19.79 -1.75 16.66
C THR A 232 -20.94 -1.10 15.90
N GLU A 233 -20.83 -0.96 14.57
CA GLU A 233 -21.76 -0.22 13.71
C GLU A 233 -21.97 1.26 14.07
N LEU A 234 -21.25 1.78 15.06
CA LEU A 234 -21.18 3.21 15.33
C LEU A 234 -20.42 3.93 14.20
N PHE A 235 -20.53 5.25 14.12
CA PHE A 235 -19.68 5.98 13.19
C PHE A 235 -18.20 5.73 13.51
N ASN A 236 -17.39 5.53 12.47
CA ASN A 236 -15.93 5.63 12.60
C ASN A 236 -15.53 7.12 12.56
N ARG A 237 -14.24 7.40 12.77
CA ARG A 237 -13.71 8.78 12.76
C ARG A 237 -14.14 9.60 11.55
N ARG A 238 -14.17 8.99 10.36
CA ARG A 238 -14.58 9.65 9.12
C ARG A 238 -16.09 9.89 9.09
N GLY A 239 -16.89 8.88 9.40
CA GLY A 239 -18.34 9.02 9.44
C GLY A 239 -18.81 10.07 10.43
N LEU A 240 -18.13 10.23 11.58
CA LEU A 240 -18.37 11.32 12.51
C LEU A 240 -18.10 12.70 11.90
N LEU A 241 -16.96 12.85 11.21
CA LEU A 241 -16.61 14.09 10.51
C LEU A 241 -17.64 14.45 9.44
N ASP A 242 -18.01 13.49 8.59
CA ASP A 242 -18.97 13.70 7.50
C ASP A 242 -20.36 14.08 8.06
N ALA A 243 -20.82 13.39 9.11
CA ALA A 243 -22.09 13.68 9.78
C ALA A 243 -22.08 15.07 10.46
N LEU A 244 -20.98 15.43 11.10
CA LEU A 244 -20.81 16.73 11.74
C LEU A 244 -20.73 17.88 10.71
N GLN A 245 -20.09 17.66 9.56
CA GLN A 245 -20.09 18.60 8.45
C GLN A 245 -21.50 18.86 7.93
N LEU A 246 -22.28 17.82 7.76
CA LEU A 246 -23.67 17.93 7.33
C LEU A 246 -24.49 18.72 8.36
N TYR A 247 -24.35 18.45 9.64
CA TYR A 247 -25.06 19.16 10.71
C TYR A 247 -24.73 20.66 10.70
N PHE A 248 -23.45 21.03 10.69
CA PHE A 248 -23.03 22.43 10.71
C PHE A 248 -23.22 23.16 9.39
N SER A 249 -23.46 22.47 8.28
CA SER A 249 -23.78 23.14 6.99
C SER A 249 -25.04 23.99 7.08
N THR A 250 -26.00 23.58 7.92
CA THR A 250 -27.29 24.25 8.12
C THR A 250 -27.38 24.99 9.45
N ARG A 251 -26.53 24.71 10.44
CA ARG A 251 -26.62 25.16 11.83
C ARG A 251 -25.27 25.72 12.35
N LYS A 252 -24.72 26.72 11.68
CA LYS A 252 -23.37 27.26 11.92
C LYS A 252 -23.10 27.81 13.33
N ALA A 253 -24.12 28.33 14.03
CA ALA A 253 -24.00 29.02 15.31
C ALA A 253 -24.42 28.17 16.52
N THR A 254 -24.74 26.88 16.31
CA THR A 254 -25.20 26.00 17.41
C THR A 254 -24.01 25.39 18.11
N PRO A 255 -23.95 25.45 19.48
CA PRO A 255 -22.89 24.79 20.22
C PRO A 255 -23.02 23.28 20.14
N ALA A 256 -21.89 22.59 20.08
CA ALA A 256 -21.76 21.16 20.28
C ALA A 256 -20.74 20.88 21.38
N TYR A 257 -20.90 19.75 22.06
CA TYR A 257 -19.98 19.27 23.10
C TYR A 257 -19.51 17.86 22.74
N LEU A 258 -18.28 17.53 23.10
CA LEU A 258 -17.70 16.22 22.81
C LEU A 258 -17.39 15.50 24.11
N LEU A 259 -17.85 14.26 24.20
CA LEU A 259 -17.47 13.27 25.20
C LEU A 259 -16.48 12.32 24.56
N LEU A 260 -15.27 12.23 25.10
CA LEU A 260 -14.28 11.22 24.74
C LEU A 260 -14.24 10.17 25.85
N MET A 261 -14.45 8.92 25.50
CA MET A 261 -14.57 7.80 26.45
C MET A 261 -13.54 6.74 26.12
N ASP A 262 -12.99 6.13 27.16
CA ASP A 262 -12.03 5.02 27.03
C ASP A 262 -12.38 3.95 28.07
N ILE A 263 -12.32 2.67 27.67
CA ILE A 263 -12.61 1.54 28.54
C ILE A 263 -11.46 1.33 29.51
N ASP A 264 -11.75 1.45 30.79
CA ASP A 264 -10.76 1.30 31.85
C ASP A 264 -10.18 -0.12 31.87
N HIS A 265 -8.85 -0.20 31.93
CA HIS A 265 -8.12 -1.47 32.01
C HIS A 265 -8.40 -2.45 30.84
N PHE A 266 -8.77 -1.96 29.65
CA PHE A 266 -9.12 -2.81 28.51
C PHE A 266 -8.03 -3.80 28.13
N LYS A 267 -6.75 -3.39 28.18
CA LYS A 267 -5.63 -4.28 27.96
C LYS A 267 -5.64 -5.47 28.93
N LEU A 268 -5.92 -5.24 30.22
CA LEU A 268 -6.00 -6.32 31.20
C LEU A 268 -7.15 -7.28 30.88
N ILE A 269 -8.28 -6.78 30.39
CA ILE A 269 -9.40 -7.63 29.94
C ILE A 269 -8.93 -8.55 28.80
N ASN A 270 -8.26 -7.99 27.78
CA ASN A 270 -7.72 -8.77 26.67
C ASN A 270 -6.66 -9.81 27.12
N ASP A 271 -5.75 -9.39 28.00
CA ASP A 271 -4.67 -10.25 28.49
C ASP A 271 -5.21 -11.41 29.36
N THR A 272 -6.33 -11.18 30.08
CA THR A 272 -6.93 -12.17 30.98
C THR A 272 -7.92 -13.10 30.27
N TYR A 273 -8.79 -12.56 29.41
CA TYR A 273 -9.92 -13.29 28.83
C TYR A 273 -9.82 -13.48 27.30
N GLY A 274 -8.75 -12.96 26.69
CA GLY A 274 -8.51 -13.01 25.27
C GLY A 274 -9.24 -11.94 24.45
N HIS A 275 -8.77 -11.72 23.25
CA HIS A 275 -9.30 -10.67 22.34
C HIS A 275 -10.79 -10.83 22.00
N LYS A 276 -11.32 -12.06 21.95
CA LYS A 276 -12.75 -12.29 21.72
C LYS A 276 -13.62 -11.73 22.86
N ALA A 277 -13.16 -11.82 24.11
CA ALA A 277 -13.82 -11.22 25.24
C ALA A 277 -13.76 -9.68 25.17
N GLY A 278 -12.61 -9.14 24.78
CA GLY A 278 -12.46 -7.70 24.51
C GLY A 278 -13.42 -7.18 23.44
N ASP A 279 -13.59 -7.91 22.34
CA ASP A 279 -14.55 -7.55 21.30
C ASP A 279 -16.00 -7.52 21.83
N ILE A 280 -16.39 -8.47 22.70
CA ILE A 280 -17.71 -8.49 23.34
C ILE A 280 -17.88 -7.26 24.24
N VAL A 281 -16.85 -6.88 25.02
CA VAL A 281 -16.86 -5.67 25.85
C VAL A 281 -17.03 -4.41 25.00
N ILE A 282 -16.31 -4.30 23.89
CA ILE A 282 -16.43 -3.19 22.94
C ILE A 282 -17.87 -3.10 22.38
N CYS A 283 -18.44 -4.22 21.94
CA CYS A 283 -19.82 -4.27 21.44
C CYS A 283 -20.83 -3.85 22.53
N HIS A 284 -20.62 -4.31 23.76
CA HIS A 284 -21.49 -3.95 24.88
C HIS A 284 -21.46 -2.43 25.16
N VAL A 285 -20.29 -1.81 25.21
CA VAL A 285 -20.15 -0.35 25.39
C VAL A 285 -20.82 0.39 24.23
N ALA A 286 -20.69 -0.08 22.99
CA ALA A 286 -21.37 0.49 21.84
C ALA A 286 -22.90 0.41 21.95
N ASP A 287 -23.44 -0.70 22.46
CA ASP A 287 -24.88 -0.89 22.66
C ASP A 287 -25.42 0.03 23.75
N VAL A 288 -24.67 0.20 24.85
CA VAL A 288 -25.04 1.16 25.92
C VAL A 288 -25.01 2.59 25.36
N LEU A 289 -24.00 2.96 24.58
CA LEU A 289 -23.95 4.25 23.89
C LEU A 289 -25.19 4.46 23.00
N ARG A 290 -25.51 3.48 22.15
CA ARG A 290 -26.64 3.56 21.21
C ARG A 290 -28.00 3.69 21.92
N SER A 291 -28.16 3.01 23.06
CA SER A 291 -29.42 3.05 23.84
C SER A 291 -29.54 4.29 24.73
N THR A 292 -28.41 4.86 25.17
CA THR A 292 -28.41 5.98 26.15
C THR A 292 -28.38 7.35 25.48
N VAL A 293 -27.69 7.47 24.31
CA VAL A 293 -27.56 8.71 23.54
C VAL A 293 -28.79 8.89 22.65
N ARG A 294 -29.34 10.09 22.60
CA ARG A 294 -30.53 10.38 21.78
C ARG A 294 -30.21 10.36 20.28
N GLY A 295 -31.23 10.10 19.44
CA GLY A 295 -31.06 9.97 17.99
C GLY A 295 -30.59 11.22 17.24
N GLY A 296 -30.60 12.39 17.89
CA GLY A 296 -30.06 13.63 17.31
C GLY A 296 -28.57 13.85 17.53
N ASP A 297 -27.98 13.13 18.46
CA ASP A 297 -26.55 13.20 18.78
C ASP A 297 -25.75 12.18 17.93
N LEU A 298 -24.45 12.38 17.80
CA LEU A 298 -23.60 11.50 17.02
C LEU A 298 -22.76 10.61 17.94
N THR A 299 -22.70 9.32 17.64
CA THR A 299 -21.88 8.36 18.40
C THR A 299 -20.90 7.64 17.48
N GLY A 300 -19.67 7.45 17.93
CA GLY A 300 -18.63 6.82 17.14
C GLY A 300 -17.57 6.10 17.95
N ARG A 301 -16.84 5.22 17.27
CA ARG A 301 -15.62 4.58 17.75
C ARG A 301 -14.44 5.11 16.95
N ILE A 302 -13.48 5.74 17.61
CA ILE A 302 -12.36 6.44 16.95
C ILE A 302 -11.01 5.73 17.11
N GLY A 303 -10.92 4.79 18.04
CA GLY A 303 -9.74 4.00 18.36
C GLY A 303 -10.10 2.57 18.75
N GLY A 304 -9.12 1.81 19.21
CA GLY A 304 -9.33 0.43 19.66
C GLY A 304 -10.38 0.30 20.76
N GLU A 305 -10.25 1.07 21.83
CA GLU A 305 -11.10 1.10 23.03
C GLU A 305 -11.71 2.48 23.29
N GLU A 306 -11.56 3.40 22.31
CA GLU A 306 -11.98 4.80 22.44
C GLU A 306 -13.27 5.07 21.69
N PHE A 307 -14.22 5.67 22.40
CA PHE A 307 -15.52 6.05 21.89
C PHE A 307 -15.74 7.56 22.00
N VAL A 308 -16.59 8.08 21.13
CA VAL A 308 -16.98 9.50 21.12
C VAL A 308 -18.48 9.61 21.07
N ALA A 309 -19.03 10.52 21.87
CA ALA A 309 -20.37 11.07 21.67
C ALA A 309 -20.29 12.58 21.44
N ILE A 310 -20.95 13.07 20.39
CA ILE A 310 -21.07 14.51 20.12
C ILE A 310 -22.49 14.92 20.41
N CYS A 311 -22.65 15.70 21.47
CA CYS A 311 -23.92 16.21 21.93
C CYS A 311 -24.24 17.51 21.18
N LEU A 312 -25.33 17.48 20.44
CA LEU A 312 -25.83 18.60 19.64
C LEU A 312 -27.00 19.25 20.36
N GLU A 313 -27.25 20.55 20.12
CA GLU A 313 -28.43 21.25 20.68
C GLU A 313 -28.62 21.03 22.23
N THR A 314 -27.56 21.17 22.99
CA THR A 314 -27.53 20.99 24.43
C THR A 314 -26.64 22.07 25.08
N ASN A 315 -26.52 22.01 26.40
CA ASN A 315 -25.63 22.86 27.17
C ASN A 315 -24.67 21.99 28.02
N GLU A 316 -23.75 22.62 28.72
CA GLU A 316 -22.74 21.95 29.53
C GLU A 316 -23.38 21.03 30.60
N ALA A 317 -24.43 21.51 31.29
CA ALA A 317 -25.11 20.73 32.32
C ALA A 317 -25.75 19.46 31.75
N GLY A 318 -26.45 19.57 30.63
CA GLY A 318 -27.05 18.42 29.92
C GLY A 318 -25.98 17.43 29.40
N THR A 319 -24.88 17.95 28.95
CA THR A 319 -23.73 17.13 28.48
C THR A 319 -23.11 16.35 29.65
N ARG A 320 -22.88 17.02 30.79
CA ARG A 320 -22.37 16.37 31.99
C ARG A 320 -23.32 15.29 32.52
N GLN A 321 -24.62 15.57 32.50
CA GLN A 321 -25.63 14.58 32.92
C GLN A 321 -25.64 13.36 32.02
N LEU A 322 -25.50 13.55 30.69
CA LEU A 322 -25.36 12.43 29.74
C LEU A 322 -24.10 11.63 30.02
N ALA A 323 -22.95 12.30 30.21
CA ALA A 323 -21.70 11.64 30.51
C ALA A 323 -21.77 10.75 31.75
N GLU A 324 -22.35 11.26 32.85
CA GLU A 324 -22.52 10.48 34.10
C GLU A 324 -23.51 9.32 33.92
N ARG A 325 -24.59 9.53 33.14
CA ARG A 325 -25.55 8.47 32.83
C ARG A 325 -24.88 7.34 32.03
N LEU A 326 -24.04 7.68 31.05
CA LEU A 326 -23.27 6.70 30.27
C LEU A 326 -22.29 5.93 31.15
N ARG A 327 -21.50 6.64 31.97
CA ARG A 327 -20.55 6.03 32.89
C ARG A 327 -21.27 5.02 33.83
N SER A 328 -22.33 5.45 34.49
CA SER A 328 -23.09 4.63 35.41
C SER A 328 -23.79 3.46 34.72
N ALA A 329 -24.31 3.64 33.50
CA ALA A 329 -24.92 2.57 32.74
C ALA A 329 -23.91 1.47 32.38
N ILE A 330 -22.71 1.84 31.95
CA ILE A 330 -21.64 0.88 31.59
C ILE A 330 -21.15 0.14 32.84
N GLU A 331 -20.93 0.85 33.98
CA GLU A 331 -20.48 0.26 35.24
C GLU A 331 -21.48 -0.77 35.79
N ASN A 332 -22.78 -0.49 35.69
CA ASN A 332 -23.84 -1.29 36.31
C ASN A 332 -24.29 -2.49 35.44
N HIS A 333 -24.00 -2.50 34.15
CA HIS A 333 -24.37 -3.62 33.29
C HIS A 333 -23.29 -4.70 33.28
N GLY A 334 -23.64 -5.91 33.68
CA GLY A 334 -22.79 -7.08 33.60
C GLY A 334 -22.79 -7.65 32.18
N ILE A 335 -21.63 -8.03 31.68
CA ILE A 335 -21.41 -8.57 30.35
C ILE A 335 -21.30 -10.09 30.43
N THR A 336 -22.24 -10.81 29.81
CA THR A 336 -22.22 -12.27 29.79
C THR A 336 -21.22 -12.73 28.71
N ILE A 337 -20.19 -13.46 29.12
CA ILE A 337 -19.20 -14.05 28.23
C ILE A 337 -19.27 -15.57 28.37
N ALA A 338 -19.37 -16.29 27.23
CA ALA A 338 -19.41 -17.74 27.24
C ALA A 338 -18.16 -18.34 27.91
N GLY A 339 -18.36 -19.19 28.91
CA GLY A 339 -17.26 -19.81 29.67
C GLY A 339 -16.86 -19.07 30.95
N LEU A 340 -17.53 -17.98 31.30
CA LEU A 340 -17.39 -17.33 32.61
C LEU A 340 -18.63 -17.58 33.46
N ASP A 341 -18.44 -17.97 34.72
CA ASP A 341 -19.51 -18.25 35.65
C ASP A 341 -20.20 -16.97 36.16
N LEU A 342 -19.51 -15.84 36.13
CA LEU A 342 -20.02 -14.55 36.57
C LEU A 342 -19.90 -13.51 35.44
N PRO A 343 -20.86 -12.56 35.34
CA PRO A 343 -20.79 -11.49 34.37
C PRO A 343 -19.54 -10.62 34.59
N LEU A 344 -18.80 -10.36 33.50
CA LEU A 344 -17.70 -9.42 33.49
C LEU A 344 -18.24 -8.00 33.68
N ARG A 345 -17.58 -7.18 34.52
CA ARG A 345 -17.88 -5.77 34.66
C ARG A 345 -16.73 -4.94 34.12
N CYS A 346 -17.05 -3.85 33.43
CA CYS A 346 -16.10 -2.85 33.01
C CYS A 346 -16.56 -1.46 33.41
N SER A 347 -15.64 -0.52 33.43
CA SER A 347 -15.95 0.90 33.64
C SER A 347 -15.33 1.72 32.49
N VAL A 348 -15.74 2.96 32.38
CA VAL A 348 -15.20 3.93 31.44
C VAL A 348 -14.81 5.21 32.11
N THR A 349 -13.74 5.82 31.69
CA THR A 349 -13.40 7.19 32.03
C THR A 349 -13.82 8.09 30.89
N ILE A 350 -14.42 9.23 31.17
CA ILE A 350 -15.00 10.16 30.19
C ILE A 350 -14.40 11.54 30.38
N GLY A 351 -13.81 12.09 29.32
CA GLY A 351 -13.41 13.49 29.23
C GLY A 351 -14.44 14.29 28.43
N VAL A 352 -14.87 15.44 28.95
CA VAL A 352 -15.86 16.31 28.32
C VAL A 352 -15.20 17.59 27.84
N SER A 353 -15.40 17.95 26.57
CA SER A 353 -14.89 19.21 26.01
C SER A 353 -15.76 20.40 26.42
N PRO A 354 -15.20 21.65 26.39
CA PRO A 354 -16.00 22.85 26.30
C PRO A 354 -16.87 22.87 25.03
N ALA A 355 -17.80 23.83 24.95
CA ALA A 355 -18.58 24.05 23.75
C ALA A 355 -17.66 24.37 22.55
N PHE A 356 -17.94 23.76 21.41
CA PHE A 356 -17.27 24.09 20.14
C PHE A 356 -18.30 24.38 19.04
N TYR A 357 -17.86 25.09 18.01
CA TYR A 357 -18.70 25.57 16.91
C TYR A 357 -18.07 25.20 15.58
N GLY A 358 -18.87 24.64 14.68
CA GLY A 358 -18.40 24.24 13.37
C GLY A 358 -17.40 23.08 13.40
N VAL A 359 -17.11 22.54 12.25
CA VAL A 359 -16.18 21.38 12.11
C VAL A 359 -14.76 21.71 12.51
N ASN A 360 -14.34 22.95 12.28
CA ASN A 360 -12.97 23.40 12.61
C ASN A 360 -12.69 23.40 14.14
N GLY A 361 -13.73 23.48 14.97
CA GLY A 361 -13.60 23.41 16.43
C GLY A 361 -13.42 21.99 16.97
N LEU A 362 -13.70 20.97 16.15
CA LEU A 362 -13.66 19.57 16.61
C LEU A 362 -12.27 19.11 17.05
N GLU A 363 -11.21 19.50 16.34
CA GLU A 363 -9.84 19.08 16.68
C GLU A 363 -9.42 19.63 18.05
N GLN A 364 -9.75 20.88 18.33
CA GLN A 364 -9.50 21.49 19.63
C GLN A 364 -10.36 20.84 20.73
N ALA A 365 -11.63 20.56 20.45
CA ALA A 365 -12.53 19.88 21.39
C ALA A 365 -12.02 18.47 21.73
N LEU A 366 -11.54 17.71 20.75
CA LEU A 366 -10.91 16.41 20.96
C LEU A 366 -9.68 16.52 21.87
N HIS A 367 -8.76 17.47 21.59
CA HIS A 367 -7.56 17.67 22.39
C HIS A 367 -7.89 18.03 23.86
N LEU A 368 -8.89 18.89 24.08
CA LEU A 368 -9.32 19.28 25.44
C LEU A 368 -10.00 18.12 26.16
N ALA A 369 -10.87 17.37 25.48
CA ALA A 369 -11.50 16.18 26.05
C ALA A 369 -10.48 15.08 26.39
N ASP A 370 -9.43 14.90 25.55
CA ASP A 370 -8.34 13.97 25.81
C ASP A 370 -7.55 14.36 27.06
N SER A 371 -7.26 15.66 27.22
CA SER A 371 -6.61 16.18 28.43
C SER A 371 -7.44 15.93 29.69
N ALA A 372 -8.77 16.09 29.62
CA ALA A 372 -9.69 15.76 30.72
C ALA A 372 -9.74 14.26 30.99
N LEU A 373 -9.83 13.44 29.95
CA LEU A 373 -9.80 11.97 30.04
C LEU A 373 -8.50 11.49 30.72
N TYR A 374 -7.37 12.05 30.36
CA TYR A 374 -6.08 11.73 30.99
C TYR A 374 -6.09 12.05 32.50
N LYS A 375 -6.63 13.23 32.89
CA LYS A 375 -6.77 13.60 34.31
C LYS A 375 -7.68 12.58 35.05
N GLY A 376 -8.78 12.19 34.43
CA GLY A 376 -9.71 11.20 34.99
C GLY A 376 -9.05 9.84 35.20
N LYS A 377 -8.27 9.37 34.22
CA LYS A 377 -7.48 8.13 34.34
C LYS A 377 -6.45 8.21 35.47
N ALA A 378 -5.76 9.34 35.61
CA ALA A 378 -4.77 9.57 36.69
C ALA A 378 -5.42 9.67 38.07
N ALA A 379 -6.66 10.21 38.17
CA ALA A 379 -7.40 10.39 39.40
C ALA A 379 -8.15 9.13 39.91
N GLY A 380 -7.96 7.98 39.26
CA GLY A 380 -8.50 6.67 39.72
C GLY A 380 -9.54 6.06 38.79
N ARG A 381 -9.72 6.59 37.57
CA ARG A 381 -10.63 6.06 36.54
C ARG A 381 -12.11 6.09 36.95
N ASN A 382 -12.99 5.46 36.14
CA ASN A 382 -14.44 5.34 36.37
C ASN A 382 -15.08 6.66 36.76
N ARG A 383 -14.84 7.72 35.98
CA ARG A 383 -15.32 9.08 36.29
C ARG A 383 -15.52 9.93 35.06
N VAL A 384 -16.18 11.05 35.25
CA VAL A 384 -16.33 12.12 34.26
C VAL A 384 -15.48 13.31 34.69
N GLU A 385 -14.62 13.79 33.79
CA GLU A 385 -13.82 15.00 33.99
C GLU A 385 -14.15 16.01 32.88
N ILE A 386 -14.19 17.29 33.25
CA ILE A 386 -14.48 18.41 32.35
C ILE A 386 -13.19 19.14 32.07
N ALA A 387 -12.94 19.52 30.79
CA ALA A 387 -11.76 20.24 30.38
C ALA A 387 -11.73 21.71 30.80
#